data_512322dc5370c58eea07a8c25e9e3a41
#
_entry.id   512322dc5370c58eea07a8c25e9e3a41
#
_cell.length_a   1.000
_cell.length_b   1.000
_cell.length_c   1.000
_cell.angle_alpha   90.00
_cell.angle_beta   90.00
_cell.angle_gamma   90.00
#
_symmetry.space_group_name_H-M   'P 1'
#
loop_
_entity.id
_entity.type
_entity.pdbx_description
1 polymer ?
#
loop_
_entity_poly.entity_id
_entity_poly.type
_entity_poly.pdbx_seq_one_letter_code
_entity_poly.pdbx_strand_id
1 'polypeptide(L)'
;MAKLAPWASAAMLACAPLASLSGCAPRAATASQAQGAEPGGPFTLVNQDGRAVDQSVLKGKWSVVFFGYTFCPDYCPTTLTTLGKAMDQLGPKAGDAQVVFITIDPERDTPAAMKSYISSRVFPKNIIGLTGSPTQIAQVDRGYAVYYQKEGSGSTYSMDHSTALYLMDPTGKFHSVIADGLTPEEDARQISEAMRGA
;
A
#
# COMPACT_ATOMS: atom_id res chain seq x y z
N MET A 1 30.25 38.10 78.74
CA MET A 1 31.23 39.18 78.60
C MET A 1 31.39 39.52 77.13
N ALA A 2 31.02 40.80 76.80
CA ALA A 2 31.62 41.68 75.82
C ALA A 2 31.62 41.13 74.35
N LYS A 3 31.34 41.88 73.38
CA LYS A 3 30.82 43.24 73.04
C LYS A 3 30.73 43.28 71.50
N LEU A 4 29.61 43.84 71.01
CA LEU A 4 29.54 44.94 70.02
C LEU A 4 30.36 44.75 68.70
N ALA A 5 29.79 44.86 67.57
CA ALA A 5 28.93 45.77 66.84
C ALA A 5 29.62 46.12 65.51
N PRO A 6 29.01 46.89 64.67
CA PRO A 6 28.62 46.53 63.30
C PRO A 6 29.43 47.33 62.28
N TRP A 7 29.38 46.99 61.01
CA TRP A 7 29.67 48.06 60.00
C TRP A 7 28.88 47.73 58.71
N ALA A 8 28.07 48.69 58.43
CA ALA A 8 27.42 48.88 57.16
C ALA A 8 28.43 49.34 56.10
N SER A 9 28.22 48.99 54.87
CA SER A 9 28.30 49.96 53.78
C SER A 9 28.10 49.35 52.39
N ALA A 10 27.20 49.97 51.73
CA ALA A 10 27.21 50.45 50.37
C ALA A 10 26.94 49.47 49.23
N ALA A 11 25.76 49.73 48.70
CA ALA A 11 25.31 49.29 47.38
C ALA A 11 26.26 49.72 46.23
N MET A 12 26.43 48.85 45.28
CA MET A 12 26.71 49.25 43.91
C MET A 12 25.87 48.36 42.97
N LEU A 13 24.82 48.99 42.42
CA LEU A 13 24.10 48.47 41.26
C LEU A 13 25.06 48.46 40.08
N ALA A 14 25.38 47.29 39.58
CA ALA A 14 25.97 47.11 38.25
C ALA A 14 24.87 46.57 37.33
N CYS A 15 24.35 47.45 36.51
CA CYS A 15 23.43 47.15 35.42
C CYS A 15 24.25 46.47 34.30
N ALA A 16 24.08 45.13 34.13
CA ALA A 16 24.65 44.42 32.97
C ALA A 16 23.59 44.34 31.90
N PRO A 17 23.88 44.63 30.62
CA PRO A 17 22.93 44.51 29.54
C PRO A 17 22.75 43.02 29.19
N LEU A 18 21.51 42.53 29.24
CA LEU A 18 21.10 41.23 28.68
C LEU A 18 21.26 41.29 27.15
N ALA A 19 22.33 40.69 26.64
CA ALA A 19 22.44 40.39 25.23
C ALA A 19 21.49 39.22 24.89
N SER A 20 20.40 39.53 24.23
CA SER A 20 19.47 38.56 23.66
C SER A 20 20.16 37.78 22.53
N LEU A 21 20.67 36.61 22.81
CA LEU A 21 21.06 35.64 21.81
C LEU A 21 19.78 35.06 21.18
N SER A 22 19.36 35.65 20.05
CA SER A 22 18.39 35.04 19.17
C SER A 22 19.00 33.79 18.55
N GLY A 23 18.87 32.66 19.25
CA GLY A 23 19.21 31.35 18.74
C GLY A 23 18.24 31.02 17.61
N CYS A 24 18.71 31.00 16.37
CA CYS A 24 18.07 30.27 15.28
C CYS A 24 18.07 28.79 15.64
N ALA A 25 17.00 28.34 16.28
CA ALA A 25 16.73 26.91 16.38
C ALA A 25 16.48 26.38 14.95
N PRO A 26 17.18 25.32 14.53
CA PRO A 26 16.82 24.66 13.28
C PRO A 26 15.38 24.14 13.45
N ARG A 27 14.50 24.66 12.60
CA ARG A 27 13.13 24.18 12.48
C ARG A 27 13.24 22.70 12.06
N ALA A 28 13.07 21.81 13.02
CA ALA A 28 12.93 20.39 12.73
C ALA A 28 11.81 20.29 11.69
N ALA A 29 12.16 19.87 10.47
CA ALA A 29 11.19 19.47 9.49
C ALA A 29 10.38 18.35 10.15
N THR A 30 9.17 18.69 10.58
CA THR A 30 8.16 17.72 10.99
C THR A 30 8.00 16.79 9.79
N ALA A 31 8.61 15.60 9.88
CA ALA A 31 8.20 14.48 9.06
C ALA A 31 6.70 14.33 9.34
N SER A 32 5.89 14.81 8.43
CA SER A 32 4.46 14.58 8.42
C SER A 32 4.32 13.06 8.31
N GLN A 33 4.14 12.42 9.46
CA GLN A 33 3.75 11.03 9.52
C GLN A 33 2.42 10.97 8.78
N ALA A 34 2.42 10.32 7.62
CA ALA A 34 1.22 9.89 6.93
C ALA A 34 0.56 8.78 7.75
N GLN A 35 0.12 9.15 8.96
CA GLN A 35 -0.67 8.28 9.82
C GLN A 35 -2.12 8.44 9.38
N GLY A 36 -2.67 7.41 8.73
CA GLY A 36 -4.08 7.24 8.54
C GLY A 36 -4.65 7.51 7.14
N ALA A 37 -3.86 7.60 6.08
CA ALA A 37 -4.45 7.54 4.75
C ALA A 37 -4.91 6.11 4.43
N GLU A 38 -6.19 5.94 4.10
CA GLU A 38 -6.71 4.65 3.63
C GLU A 38 -5.99 4.22 2.35
N PRO A 39 -5.71 2.90 2.18
CA PRO A 39 -5.11 2.38 0.95
C PRO A 39 -5.91 2.76 -0.30
N GLY A 40 -5.22 3.16 -1.37
CA GLY A 40 -5.84 3.55 -2.62
C GLY A 40 -5.30 4.86 -3.19
N GLY A 41 -6.13 5.50 -4.02
CA GLY A 41 -5.80 6.79 -4.64
C GLY A 41 -5.78 6.74 -6.16
N PRO A 42 -5.55 7.89 -6.81
CA PRO A 42 -5.53 7.98 -8.25
C PRO A 42 -4.29 7.31 -8.84
N PHE A 43 -4.48 6.56 -9.92
CA PHE A 43 -3.41 6.00 -10.71
C PHE A 43 -3.74 6.02 -12.20
N THR A 44 -2.72 5.89 -13.02
CA THR A 44 -2.83 5.59 -14.45
C THR A 44 -1.83 4.49 -14.76
N LEU A 45 -2.34 3.34 -15.18
CA LEU A 45 -1.57 2.13 -15.50
C LEU A 45 -1.92 1.62 -16.89
N VAL A 46 -1.37 0.48 -17.27
CA VAL A 46 -1.66 -0.23 -18.52
C VAL A 46 -2.18 -1.62 -18.18
N ASN A 47 -3.31 -2.02 -18.75
CA ASN A 47 -3.82 -3.35 -18.53
C ASN A 47 -3.13 -4.41 -19.41
N GLN A 48 -3.46 -5.68 -19.19
CA GLN A 48 -2.93 -6.82 -19.94
C GLN A 48 -3.18 -6.77 -21.47
N ASP A 49 -4.09 -5.93 -21.94
CA ASP A 49 -4.37 -5.73 -23.36
C ASP A 49 -3.65 -4.52 -23.96
N GLY A 50 -2.75 -3.89 -23.18
CA GLY A 50 -1.99 -2.71 -23.61
C GLY A 50 -2.78 -1.40 -23.59
N ARG A 51 -3.95 -1.36 -22.94
CA ARG A 51 -4.79 -0.17 -22.85
C ARG A 51 -4.48 0.61 -21.57
N ALA A 52 -4.41 1.93 -21.67
CA ALA A 52 -4.33 2.79 -20.50
C ALA A 52 -5.64 2.70 -19.69
N VAL A 53 -5.50 2.55 -18.39
CA VAL A 53 -6.59 2.49 -17.41
C VAL A 53 -6.25 3.33 -16.19
N ASP A 54 -7.26 3.84 -15.51
CA ASP A 54 -7.13 4.56 -14.26
C ASP A 54 -7.86 3.83 -13.11
N GLN A 55 -7.90 4.45 -11.95
CA GLN A 55 -8.57 3.90 -10.77
C GLN A 55 -10.08 3.63 -10.96
N SER A 56 -10.69 4.11 -12.03
CA SER A 56 -12.09 3.81 -12.34
C SER A 56 -12.31 2.33 -12.66
N VAL A 57 -11.26 1.57 -12.98
CA VAL A 57 -11.30 0.11 -13.14
C VAL A 57 -11.82 -0.62 -11.90
N LEU A 58 -11.72 0.01 -10.73
CA LEU A 58 -12.22 -0.51 -9.44
C LEU A 58 -13.71 -0.24 -9.22
N LYS A 59 -14.36 0.58 -10.07
CA LYS A 59 -15.75 0.98 -9.88
C LYS A 59 -16.74 -0.05 -10.45
N GLY A 60 -17.91 -0.12 -9.79
CA GLY A 60 -19.01 -0.98 -10.20
C GLY A 60 -18.91 -2.42 -9.74
N LYS A 61 -17.78 -2.83 -9.14
CA LYS A 61 -17.56 -4.17 -8.58
C LYS A 61 -16.77 -4.10 -7.30
N TRP A 62 -16.95 -5.07 -6.43
CA TRP A 62 -16.02 -5.35 -5.36
C TRP A 62 -14.70 -5.82 -5.96
N SER A 63 -13.60 -5.22 -5.55
CA SER A 63 -12.29 -5.50 -6.14
C SER A 63 -11.31 -5.96 -5.07
N VAL A 64 -10.77 -7.16 -5.23
CA VAL A 64 -9.62 -7.62 -4.45
C VAL A 64 -8.36 -7.16 -5.19
N VAL A 65 -7.68 -6.16 -4.67
CA VAL A 65 -6.42 -5.66 -5.22
C VAL A 65 -5.27 -6.41 -4.58
N PHE A 66 -4.44 -7.02 -5.42
CA PHE A 66 -3.29 -7.83 -5.04
C PHE A 66 -2.04 -7.35 -5.77
N PHE A 67 -0.96 -7.12 -5.02
CA PHE A 67 0.35 -6.73 -5.55
C PHE A 67 1.28 -7.94 -5.61
N GLY A 68 1.96 -8.11 -6.74
CA GLY A 68 2.85 -9.24 -6.96
C GLY A 68 3.59 -9.13 -8.29
N TYR A 69 4.14 -10.22 -8.79
CA TYR A 69 4.86 -10.24 -10.06
C TYR A 69 4.79 -11.62 -10.72
N THR A 70 4.90 -11.66 -12.07
CA THR A 70 4.69 -12.91 -12.83
C THR A 70 5.79 -13.96 -12.63
N PHE A 71 6.98 -13.54 -12.23
CA PHE A 71 8.13 -14.42 -11.94
C PHE A 71 8.18 -14.91 -10.49
N CYS A 72 7.16 -14.64 -9.69
CA CYS A 72 7.05 -15.18 -8.34
C CYS A 72 6.88 -16.71 -8.40
N PRO A 73 7.78 -17.48 -7.75
CA PRO A 73 7.80 -18.94 -7.96
C PRO A 73 6.68 -19.68 -7.22
N ASP A 74 6.12 -19.11 -6.14
CA ASP A 74 5.22 -19.84 -5.25
C ASP A 74 4.08 -18.98 -4.72
N TYR A 75 4.36 -17.88 -4.05
CA TYR A 75 3.36 -17.10 -3.32
C TYR A 75 2.25 -16.55 -4.24
N CYS A 76 2.60 -15.82 -5.29
CA CYS A 76 1.61 -15.18 -6.16
C CYS A 76 0.69 -16.20 -6.87
N PRO A 77 1.18 -17.29 -7.49
CA PRO A 77 0.30 -18.28 -8.10
C PRO A 77 -0.56 -19.02 -7.06
N THR A 78 -0.06 -19.25 -5.85
CA THR A 78 -0.83 -19.86 -4.76
C THR A 78 -1.97 -18.94 -4.32
N THR A 79 -1.70 -17.67 -4.06
CA THR A 79 -2.71 -16.66 -3.68
C THR A 79 -3.78 -16.51 -4.78
N LEU A 80 -3.38 -16.38 -6.05
CA LEU A 80 -4.33 -16.27 -7.16
C LEU A 80 -5.17 -17.54 -7.34
N THR A 81 -4.62 -18.73 -7.08
CA THR A 81 -5.37 -19.98 -7.09
C THR A 81 -6.40 -20.04 -5.96
N THR A 82 -6.02 -19.59 -4.76
CA THR A 82 -6.93 -19.49 -3.60
C THR A 82 -8.07 -18.52 -3.91
N LEU A 83 -7.75 -17.33 -4.42
CA LEU A 83 -8.75 -16.35 -4.84
C LEU A 83 -9.66 -16.88 -5.97
N GLY A 84 -9.13 -17.67 -6.92
CA GLY A 84 -9.93 -18.32 -7.95
C GLY A 84 -11.02 -19.21 -7.35
N LYS A 85 -10.64 -20.07 -6.42
CA LYS A 85 -11.58 -20.93 -5.69
C LYS A 85 -12.56 -20.13 -4.82
N ALA A 86 -12.09 -19.07 -4.17
CA ALA A 86 -12.93 -18.17 -3.37
C ALA A 86 -14.00 -17.48 -4.24
N MET A 87 -13.59 -16.97 -5.41
CA MET A 87 -14.53 -16.34 -6.36
C MET A 87 -15.58 -17.34 -6.87
N ASP A 88 -15.19 -18.59 -7.16
CA ASP A 88 -16.15 -19.64 -7.57
C ASP A 88 -17.17 -19.94 -6.43
N GLN A 89 -16.77 -19.85 -5.15
CA GLN A 89 -17.65 -20.04 -3.99
C GLN A 89 -18.63 -18.89 -3.76
N LEU A 90 -18.40 -17.70 -4.32
CA LEU A 90 -19.39 -16.61 -4.28
C LEU A 90 -20.65 -16.93 -5.09
N GLY A 91 -20.60 -17.93 -5.96
CA GLY A 91 -21.73 -18.38 -6.78
C GLY A 91 -22.31 -17.25 -7.66
N PRO A 92 -23.62 -16.96 -7.58
CA PRO A 92 -24.24 -15.91 -8.39
C PRO A 92 -23.64 -14.51 -8.16
N LYS A 93 -23.05 -14.25 -6.99
CA LYS A 93 -22.41 -12.97 -6.67
C LYS A 93 -21.01 -12.80 -7.28
N ALA A 94 -20.42 -13.85 -7.83
CA ALA A 94 -19.08 -13.78 -8.46
C ALA A 94 -19.01 -12.74 -9.59
N GLY A 95 -20.15 -12.42 -10.25
CA GLY A 95 -20.24 -11.39 -11.26
C GLY A 95 -20.02 -9.96 -10.74
N ASP A 96 -20.31 -9.73 -9.45
CA ASP A 96 -20.19 -8.45 -8.76
C ASP A 96 -18.81 -8.26 -8.10
N ALA A 97 -17.90 -9.22 -8.27
CA ALA A 97 -16.54 -9.20 -7.74
C ALA A 97 -15.51 -9.38 -8.86
N GLN A 98 -14.31 -8.85 -8.63
CA GLN A 98 -13.15 -9.00 -9.52
C GLN A 98 -11.84 -9.04 -8.72
N VAL A 99 -10.77 -9.54 -9.33
CA VAL A 99 -9.41 -9.44 -8.81
C VAL A 99 -8.63 -8.47 -9.69
N VAL A 100 -7.89 -7.56 -9.09
CA VAL A 100 -7.01 -6.62 -9.79
C VAL A 100 -5.58 -6.92 -9.35
N PHE A 101 -4.82 -7.57 -10.22
CA PHE A 101 -3.43 -7.94 -10.01
C PHE A 101 -2.53 -6.83 -10.54
N ILE A 102 -1.83 -6.12 -9.65
CA ILE A 102 -0.92 -5.01 -9.99
C ILE A 102 0.52 -5.50 -9.83
N THR A 103 1.32 -5.35 -10.89
CA THR A 103 2.72 -5.74 -10.78
C THR A 103 3.54 -4.79 -9.91
N ILE A 104 4.51 -5.34 -9.20
CA ILE A 104 5.61 -4.61 -8.56
C ILE A 104 6.92 -4.69 -9.35
N ASP A 105 6.91 -5.39 -10.48
CA ASP A 105 8.07 -5.63 -11.34
C ASP A 105 7.79 -5.26 -12.81
N PRO A 106 7.58 -4.00 -13.11
CA PRO A 106 7.22 -3.56 -14.45
C PRO A 106 8.36 -3.76 -15.48
N GLU A 107 9.58 -4.05 -15.04
CA GLU A 107 10.70 -4.34 -15.93
C GLU A 107 10.50 -5.67 -16.68
N ARG A 108 9.96 -6.69 -16.01
CA ARG A 108 9.67 -8.02 -16.59
C ARG A 108 8.21 -8.19 -16.98
N ASP A 109 7.31 -7.58 -16.25
CA ASP A 109 5.86 -7.76 -16.38
C ASP A 109 5.27 -6.82 -17.43
N THR A 110 5.61 -7.06 -18.70
CA THR A 110 4.96 -6.37 -19.83
C THR A 110 3.48 -6.73 -19.93
N PRO A 111 2.63 -5.95 -20.64
CA PRO A 111 1.23 -6.33 -20.87
C PRO A 111 1.06 -7.75 -21.41
N ALA A 112 1.94 -8.20 -22.32
CA ALA A 112 1.90 -9.54 -22.88
C ALA A 112 2.26 -10.62 -21.82
N ALA A 113 3.26 -10.38 -20.98
CA ALA A 113 3.61 -11.27 -19.88
C ALA A 113 2.46 -11.38 -18.85
N MET A 114 1.87 -10.24 -18.47
CA MET A 114 0.69 -10.19 -17.60
C MET A 114 -0.48 -10.97 -18.20
N LYS A 115 -0.79 -10.78 -19.47
CA LYS A 115 -1.86 -11.49 -20.16
C LYS A 115 -1.65 -13.01 -20.16
N SER A 116 -0.44 -13.44 -20.46
CA SER A 116 -0.07 -14.86 -20.44
C SER A 116 -0.23 -15.44 -19.03
N TYR A 117 0.28 -14.75 -18.01
CA TYR A 117 0.26 -15.21 -16.62
C TYR A 117 -1.16 -15.35 -16.07
N ILE A 118 -1.99 -14.29 -16.20
CA ILE A 118 -3.36 -14.32 -15.67
C ILE A 118 -4.34 -15.19 -16.47
N SER A 119 -3.93 -15.74 -17.63
CA SER A 119 -4.75 -16.67 -18.43
C SER A 119 -4.88 -18.07 -17.83
N SER A 120 -4.25 -18.35 -16.70
CA SER A 120 -4.33 -19.63 -16.02
C SER A 120 -5.79 -19.95 -15.63
N ARG A 121 -6.22 -21.19 -15.91
CA ARG A 121 -7.60 -21.67 -15.66
C ARG A 121 -7.95 -21.78 -14.17
N VAL A 122 -6.94 -21.82 -13.29
CA VAL A 122 -7.13 -21.92 -11.85
C VAL A 122 -7.20 -20.54 -11.17
N PHE A 123 -6.91 -19.48 -11.92
CA PHE A 123 -7.02 -18.10 -11.42
C PHE A 123 -8.44 -17.56 -11.56
N PRO A 124 -8.77 -16.44 -10.89
CA PRO A 124 -10.08 -15.83 -10.99
C PRO A 124 -10.46 -15.53 -12.45
N LYS A 125 -11.69 -15.86 -12.87
CA LYS A 125 -12.17 -15.57 -14.23
C LYS A 125 -12.29 -14.07 -14.50
N ASN A 126 -12.61 -13.30 -13.45
CA ASN A 126 -12.73 -11.82 -13.48
C ASN A 126 -11.44 -11.19 -12.96
N ILE A 127 -10.28 -11.55 -13.55
CA ILE A 127 -9.00 -10.97 -13.19
C ILE A 127 -8.55 -9.93 -14.20
N ILE A 128 -8.04 -8.81 -13.71
CA ILE A 128 -7.42 -7.75 -14.50
C ILE A 128 -5.97 -7.63 -14.07
N GLY A 129 -5.03 -7.74 -15.01
CA GLY A 129 -3.61 -7.53 -14.75
C GLY A 129 -3.20 -6.11 -15.12
N LEU A 130 -2.53 -5.41 -14.23
CA LEU A 130 -2.08 -4.04 -14.44
C LEU A 130 -0.56 -3.94 -14.33
N THR A 131 0.03 -3.21 -15.28
CA THR A 131 1.45 -2.86 -15.33
C THR A 131 1.60 -1.39 -15.72
N GLY A 132 2.84 -0.90 -15.82
CA GLY A 132 3.10 0.48 -16.22
C GLY A 132 4.59 0.79 -16.22
N SER A 133 4.95 2.06 -16.28
CA SER A 133 6.33 2.47 -16.04
C SER A 133 6.71 2.30 -14.56
N PRO A 134 8.01 2.18 -14.24
CA PRO A 134 8.46 2.12 -12.84
C PRO A 134 7.93 3.28 -11.97
N THR A 135 7.84 4.47 -12.55
CA THR A 135 7.30 5.65 -11.84
C THR A 135 5.81 5.51 -11.53
N GLN A 136 5.01 4.98 -12.47
CA GLN A 136 3.58 4.74 -12.27
C GLN A 136 3.34 3.66 -11.20
N ILE A 137 4.11 2.58 -11.25
CA ILE A 137 4.04 1.51 -10.24
C ILE A 137 4.42 2.05 -8.86
N ALA A 138 5.56 2.76 -8.74
CA ALA A 138 5.96 3.37 -7.48
C ALA A 138 4.93 4.38 -6.91
N GLN A 139 4.14 5.03 -7.76
CA GLN A 139 3.04 5.89 -7.31
C GLN A 139 1.91 5.08 -6.68
N VAL A 140 1.49 4.01 -7.33
CA VAL A 140 0.41 3.12 -6.83
C VAL A 140 0.84 2.43 -5.55
N ASP A 141 2.07 1.89 -5.51
CA ASP A 141 2.61 1.22 -4.32
C ASP A 141 2.59 2.14 -3.10
N ARG A 142 2.95 3.41 -3.26
CA ARG A 142 2.81 4.41 -2.18
C ARG A 142 1.37 4.63 -1.75
N GLY A 143 0.43 4.67 -2.71
CA GLY A 143 -1.00 4.85 -2.43
C GLY A 143 -1.59 3.70 -1.61
N TYR A 144 -1.09 2.50 -1.80
CA TYR A 144 -1.51 1.30 -1.07
C TYR A 144 -0.58 0.93 0.09
N ALA A 145 0.44 1.75 0.38
CA ALA A 145 1.47 1.48 1.37
C ALA A 145 2.16 0.11 1.17
N VAL A 146 2.36 -0.28 -0.09
CA VAL A 146 3.04 -1.53 -0.46
C VAL A 146 4.54 -1.32 -0.35
N TYR A 147 5.17 -2.16 0.44
CA TYR A 147 6.62 -2.32 0.45
C TYR A 147 7.04 -3.33 -0.61
N TYR A 148 8.11 -3.05 -1.33
CA TYR A 148 8.80 -4.03 -2.18
C TYR A 148 10.29 -3.74 -2.25
N GLN A 149 11.08 -4.80 -2.44
CA GLN A 149 12.53 -4.73 -2.60
C GLN A 149 13.00 -5.78 -3.58
N LYS A 150 13.92 -5.38 -4.47
CA LYS A 150 14.56 -6.28 -5.43
C LYS A 150 15.71 -7.01 -4.74
N GLU A 151 15.68 -8.33 -4.74
CA GLU A 151 16.67 -9.20 -4.15
C GLU A 151 17.46 -9.94 -5.24
N GLY A 152 18.78 -9.78 -5.25
CA GLY A 152 19.68 -10.34 -6.26
C GLY A 152 19.89 -9.42 -7.46
N SER A 153 20.43 -9.99 -8.54
CA SER A 153 20.83 -9.25 -9.75
C SER A 153 20.67 -10.10 -11.01
N GLY A 154 20.87 -9.49 -12.18
CA GLY A 154 20.71 -10.17 -13.47
C GLY A 154 19.24 -10.42 -13.80
N SER A 155 18.93 -11.52 -14.48
CA SER A 155 17.57 -11.88 -14.90
C SER A 155 16.82 -12.76 -13.90
N THR A 156 17.50 -13.26 -12.85
CA THR A 156 16.97 -14.25 -11.90
C THR A 156 16.64 -13.65 -10.52
N TYR A 157 16.60 -12.31 -10.40
CA TYR A 157 16.25 -11.67 -9.15
C TYR A 157 14.83 -12.00 -8.69
N SER A 158 14.60 -11.98 -7.39
CA SER A 158 13.28 -12.03 -6.76
C SER A 158 12.86 -10.65 -6.26
N MET A 159 11.58 -10.52 -5.93
CA MET A 159 11.03 -9.33 -5.27
C MET A 159 10.48 -9.74 -3.91
N ASP A 160 11.02 -9.15 -2.85
CA ASP A 160 10.38 -9.20 -1.54
C ASP A 160 9.31 -8.11 -1.47
N HIS A 161 8.11 -8.41 -0.98
CA HIS A 161 7.01 -7.45 -0.96
C HIS A 161 5.94 -7.75 0.07
N SER A 162 5.12 -6.74 0.35
CA SER A 162 3.92 -6.88 1.17
C SER A 162 2.91 -7.83 0.51
N THR A 163 2.26 -8.67 1.33
CA THR A 163 1.35 -9.75 0.88
C THR A 163 -0.13 -9.43 1.11
N ALA A 164 -0.45 -8.22 1.58
CA ALA A 164 -1.83 -7.82 1.87
C ALA A 164 -2.72 -7.82 0.63
N LEU A 165 -3.96 -8.30 0.80
CA LEU A 165 -5.03 -8.20 -0.18
C LEU A 165 -5.96 -7.06 0.23
N TYR A 166 -6.16 -6.09 -0.65
CA TYR A 166 -7.01 -4.93 -0.36
C TYR A 166 -8.39 -5.12 -0.97
N LEU A 167 -9.42 -5.16 -0.13
CA LEU A 167 -10.81 -5.19 -0.60
C LEU A 167 -11.31 -3.76 -0.80
N MET A 168 -11.69 -3.44 -2.03
CA MET A 168 -12.24 -2.16 -2.43
C MET A 168 -13.72 -2.32 -2.72
N ASP A 169 -14.53 -1.36 -2.27
CA ASP A 169 -15.97 -1.33 -2.52
C ASP A 169 -16.31 -0.95 -3.98
N PRO A 170 -17.56 -1.05 -4.42
CA PRO A 170 -17.97 -0.69 -5.77
C PRO A 170 -17.84 0.80 -6.11
N THR A 171 -17.53 1.67 -5.17
CA THR A 171 -17.19 3.07 -5.44
C THR A 171 -15.69 3.26 -5.74
N GLY A 172 -14.90 2.21 -5.53
CA GLY A 172 -13.45 2.20 -5.65
C GLY A 172 -12.71 2.68 -4.40
N LYS A 173 -13.39 2.74 -3.26
CA LYS A 173 -12.79 3.08 -1.97
C LYS A 173 -12.35 1.84 -1.20
N PHE A 174 -11.35 2.02 -0.36
CA PHE A 174 -10.90 0.98 0.56
C PHE A 174 -12.03 0.57 1.53
N HIS A 175 -12.21 -0.72 1.67
CA HIS A 175 -13.16 -1.31 2.62
C HIS A 175 -12.42 -2.01 3.76
N SER A 176 -11.53 -2.95 3.43
CA SER A 176 -10.79 -3.74 4.44
C SER A 176 -9.57 -4.42 3.82
N VAL A 177 -8.73 -4.98 4.68
CA VAL A 177 -7.67 -5.91 4.29
C VAL A 177 -8.18 -7.33 4.51
N ILE A 178 -8.02 -8.18 3.52
CA ILE A 178 -8.15 -9.63 3.64
C ILE A 178 -6.78 -10.15 4.07
N ALA A 179 -6.73 -10.90 5.16
CA ALA A 179 -5.47 -11.43 5.67
C ALA A 179 -4.85 -12.43 4.68
N ASP A 180 -3.52 -12.41 4.62
CA ASP A 180 -2.76 -13.36 3.82
C ASP A 180 -2.84 -14.78 4.40
N GLY A 181 -2.73 -15.78 3.53
CA GLY A 181 -2.66 -17.20 3.91
C GLY A 181 -3.99 -17.80 4.34
N LEU A 182 -5.11 -17.17 4.06
CA LEU A 182 -6.43 -17.72 4.36
C LEU A 182 -6.80 -18.87 3.40
N THR A 183 -7.78 -19.66 3.80
CA THR A 183 -8.39 -20.65 2.92
C THR A 183 -9.32 -20.02 1.91
N PRO A 184 -9.64 -20.67 0.77
CA PRO A 184 -10.64 -20.16 -0.18
C PRO A 184 -12.00 -19.88 0.47
N GLU A 185 -12.40 -20.68 1.46
CA GLU A 185 -13.65 -20.54 2.21
C GLU A 185 -13.65 -19.26 3.05
N GLU A 186 -12.51 -18.96 3.67
CA GLU A 186 -12.33 -17.77 4.49
C GLU A 186 -12.36 -16.49 3.64
N ASP A 187 -11.64 -16.49 2.50
CA ASP A 187 -11.65 -15.39 1.54
C ASP A 187 -13.06 -15.14 1.00
N ALA A 188 -13.74 -16.21 0.57
CA ALA A 188 -15.12 -16.11 0.08
C ALA A 188 -16.08 -15.57 1.15
N ARG A 189 -15.91 -16.00 2.40
CA ARG A 189 -16.72 -15.50 3.52
C ARG A 189 -16.52 -14.02 3.74
N GLN A 190 -15.26 -13.53 3.82
CA GLN A 190 -14.96 -12.12 4.06
C GLN A 190 -15.49 -11.24 2.92
N ILE A 191 -15.27 -11.64 1.67
CA ILE A 191 -15.80 -10.92 0.49
C ILE A 191 -17.34 -10.90 0.54
N SER A 192 -17.98 -12.05 0.79
CA SER A 192 -19.44 -12.15 0.85
C SER A 192 -20.04 -11.35 2.01
N GLU A 193 -19.39 -11.25 3.15
CA GLU A 193 -19.80 -10.43 4.29
C GLU A 193 -19.76 -8.94 3.93
N ALA A 194 -18.68 -8.48 3.32
CA ALA A 194 -18.56 -7.11 2.83
C ALA A 194 -19.69 -6.77 1.84
N MET A 195 -19.96 -7.67 0.89
CA MET A 195 -21.04 -7.50 -0.11
C MET A 195 -22.45 -7.47 0.48
N ARG A 196 -22.65 -7.96 1.71
CA ARG A 196 -23.97 -7.91 2.40
C ARG A 196 -24.15 -6.67 3.24
N GLY A 197 -23.06 -6.03 3.66
CA GLY A 197 -23.08 -4.83 4.53
C GLY A 197 -23.12 -3.51 3.77
N ALA A 198 -23.09 -3.54 2.44
CA ALA A 198 -23.02 -2.37 1.57
C ALA A 198 -24.41 -1.92 1.09
#